data_ad2168ac049246a07cbf0cde1bcaef84
#
_entry.id   ad2168ac049246a07cbf0cde1bcaef84
#
_cell.length_a   1.000
_cell.length_b   1.000
_cell.length_c   1.000
_cell.angle_alpha   90.00
_cell.angle_beta   90.00
_cell.angle_gamma   90.00
#
_symmetry.space_group_name_H-M   'P 1'
#
loop_
_entity.id
_entity.type
_entity.pdbx_description
1 polymer ?
#
loop_
_entity_poly.entity_id
_entity_poly.type
_entity_poly.pdbx_seq_one_letter_code
_entity_poly.pdbx_strand_id
1 'polypeptide(L)'
;MAVVRRVIGFVAALIVLILVFGGGWVTGRFGIGDAAVDPATLTDSERQFVERMRGVSLIGNFTVEGRGTNRPPREDRYDIESVEKVGDDLWRFNAGMKCCGVNGVVPVVVPMRFVGDTPMIMMTNTSLPALGTFTVRLIFYEDRYAGSWQHEKVGGLMSGRIEKQSTTETSSQ
;
A
#
# COMPACT_ATOMS: atom_id res chain seq x y z
N MET A 1 -15.40 -0.30 -24.80
CA MET A 1 -15.66 0.45 -23.54
C MET A 1 -15.90 -0.42 -22.31
N ALA A 2 -16.54 -1.60 -22.40
CA ALA A 2 -16.83 -2.48 -21.24
C ALA A 2 -15.57 -3.09 -20.57
N VAL A 3 -14.55 -3.47 -21.34
CA VAL A 3 -13.32 -4.12 -20.81
C VAL A 3 -12.50 -3.16 -19.94
N VAL A 4 -12.46 -1.89 -20.30
CA VAL A 4 -11.67 -0.87 -19.58
C VAL A 4 -12.32 -0.47 -18.25
N ARG A 5 -13.66 -0.46 -18.16
CA ARG A 5 -14.38 -0.26 -16.89
C ARG A 5 -14.11 -1.42 -15.90
N ARG A 6 -13.93 -2.64 -16.42
CA ARG A 6 -13.57 -3.80 -15.59
C ARG A 6 -12.16 -3.71 -15.02
N VAL A 7 -11.17 -3.30 -15.82
CA VAL A 7 -9.77 -3.17 -15.34
C VAL A 7 -9.63 -2.07 -14.28
N ILE A 8 -10.43 -1.02 -14.33
CA ILE A 8 -10.38 0.12 -13.42
C ILE A 8 -11.05 -0.16 -12.07
N GLY A 9 -12.15 -0.95 -12.10
CA GLY A 9 -12.73 -1.51 -10.88
C GLY A 9 -11.79 -2.52 -10.21
N PHE A 10 -10.92 -3.13 -11.03
CA PHE A 10 -9.98 -4.14 -10.57
C PHE A 10 -8.81 -3.57 -9.74
N VAL A 11 -8.26 -2.41 -10.02
CA VAL A 11 -7.12 -1.87 -9.24
C VAL A 11 -7.58 -1.42 -7.85
N ALA A 12 -8.74 -0.80 -7.74
CA ALA A 12 -9.33 -0.47 -6.43
C ALA A 12 -9.86 -1.74 -5.72
N ALA A 13 -10.46 -2.68 -6.45
CA ALA A 13 -10.87 -3.98 -5.92
C ALA A 13 -9.67 -4.87 -5.59
N LEU A 14 -8.52 -4.63 -6.19
CA LEU A 14 -7.32 -5.43 -6.07
C LEU A 14 -6.73 -5.39 -4.65
N ILE A 15 -6.69 -4.23 -4.04
CA ILE A 15 -6.29 -4.07 -2.64
C ILE A 15 -7.32 -4.76 -1.72
N VAL A 16 -8.59 -4.77 -2.10
CA VAL A 16 -9.69 -5.34 -1.30
C VAL A 16 -9.73 -6.87 -1.37
N LEU A 17 -9.46 -7.46 -2.53
CA LEU A 17 -9.64 -8.91 -2.72
C LEU A 17 -8.47 -9.75 -2.15
N ILE A 18 -7.29 -9.15 -1.95
CA ILE A 18 -6.17 -9.79 -1.23
C ILE A 18 -6.61 -10.33 0.14
N LEU A 19 -7.68 -9.79 0.68
CA LEU A 19 -8.07 -9.96 2.07
C LEU A 19 -9.21 -10.95 2.32
N VAL A 20 -10.04 -11.23 1.34
CA VAL A 20 -11.27 -11.99 1.59
C VAL A 20 -11.14 -13.48 1.25
N PHE A 21 -10.28 -13.89 0.33
CA PHE A 21 -10.25 -15.26 -0.19
C PHE A 21 -9.00 -16.09 0.08
N GLY A 22 -7.98 -15.54 0.75
CA GLY A 22 -6.72 -16.24 1.06
C GLY A 22 -6.66 -16.86 2.46
N GLY A 23 -7.80 -17.11 3.10
CA GLY A 23 -7.85 -17.64 4.46
C GLY A 23 -7.05 -18.93 4.62
N GLY A 24 -5.94 -18.89 5.34
CA GLY A 24 -5.20 -20.03 5.85
C GLY A 24 -3.89 -20.38 5.15
N TRP A 25 -3.77 -20.30 3.83
CA TRP A 25 -2.54 -20.71 3.11
C TRP A 25 -1.64 -19.54 2.70
N VAL A 26 -2.24 -18.38 2.52
CA VAL A 26 -1.53 -17.16 2.12
C VAL A 26 -0.96 -16.44 3.35
N THR A 27 -1.60 -16.55 4.51
CA THR A 27 -1.17 -15.89 5.74
C THR A 27 0.25 -16.28 6.18
N GLY A 28 0.62 -17.56 6.07
CA GLY A 28 1.94 -18.03 6.48
C GLY A 28 3.09 -17.65 5.53
N ARG A 29 2.80 -17.26 4.28
CA ARG A 29 3.84 -16.96 3.29
C ARG A 29 4.10 -15.45 3.14
N PHE A 30 3.21 -14.60 3.62
CA PHE A 30 3.29 -13.14 3.49
C PHE A 30 3.31 -12.40 4.83
N GLY A 31 3.49 -13.10 5.95
CA GLY A 31 3.61 -12.45 7.26
C GLY A 31 2.35 -11.73 7.76
N ILE A 32 1.18 -11.94 7.15
CA ILE A 32 -0.07 -11.25 7.55
C ILE A 32 -0.48 -11.61 8.98
N GLY A 33 -0.17 -12.83 9.41
CA GLY A 33 -0.44 -13.33 10.77
C GLY A 33 0.77 -13.28 11.70
N ASP A 34 1.93 -12.83 11.22
CA ASP A 34 3.14 -12.81 12.04
C ASP A 34 3.07 -11.70 13.09
N ALA A 35 3.64 -11.95 14.26
CA ALA A 35 3.78 -10.94 15.29
C ALA A 35 4.69 -9.81 14.79
N ALA A 36 4.39 -8.57 15.18
CA ALA A 36 5.29 -7.47 14.94
C ALA A 36 6.64 -7.73 15.64
N VAL A 37 7.72 -7.32 14.99
CA VAL A 37 9.06 -7.34 15.57
C VAL A 37 9.11 -6.42 16.78
N ASP A 38 9.85 -6.80 17.82
CA ASP A 38 10.01 -5.98 19.01
C ASP A 38 10.51 -4.57 18.62
N PRO A 39 9.77 -3.50 18.92
CA PRO A 39 10.16 -2.13 18.60
C PRO A 39 11.55 -1.72 19.10
N ALA A 40 12.04 -2.37 20.15
CA ALA A 40 13.38 -2.12 20.68
C ALA A 40 14.50 -2.58 19.72
N THR A 41 14.21 -3.49 18.80
CA THR A 41 15.18 -4.00 17.82
C THR A 41 15.21 -3.19 16.51
N LEU A 42 14.29 -2.25 16.33
CA LEU A 42 14.26 -1.37 15.16
C LEU A 42 15.45 -0.42 15.17
N THR A 43 16.02 -0.19 14.00
CA THR A 43 16.99 0.90 13.80
C THR A 43 16.32 2.27 14.01
N ASP A 44 17.10 3.31 14.17
CA ASP A 44 16.55 4.67 14.35
C ASP A 44 15.75 5.13 13.14
N SER A 45 16.20 4.83 11.91
CA SER A 45 15.47 5.15 10.67
C SER A 45 14.14 4.38 10.57
N GLU A 46 14.14 3.11 10.96
CA GLU A 46 12.91 2.29 10.96
C GLU A 46 11.91 2.82 12.00
N ARG A 47 12.38 3.16 13.20
CA ARG A 47 11.54 3.72 14.26
C ARG A 47 10.93 5.07 13.85
N GLN A 48 11.73 5.96 13.28
CA GLN A 48 11.26 7.24 12.76
C GLN A 48 10.20 7.07 11.65
N PHE A 49 10.40 6.10 10.76
CA PHE A 49 9.43 5.79 9.72
C PHE A 49 8.10 5.29 10.31
N VAL A 50 8.13 4.35 11.26
CA VAL A 50 6.93 3.85 11.95
C VAL A 50 6.14 5.00 12.59
N GLU A 51 6.81 5.91 13.31
CA GLU A 51 6.16 7.06 13.94
C GLU A 51 5.61 8.06 12.91
N ARG A 52 6.36 8.31 11.84
CA ARG A 52 5.93 9.21 10.77
C ARG A 52 4.67 8.69 10.06
N MET A 53 4.58 7.38 9.84
CA MET A 53 3.49 6.73 9.11
C MET A 53 2.25 6.43 9.96
N ARG A 54 2.25 6.77 11.24
CA ARG A 54 1.09 6.54 12.11
C ARG A 54 0.00 7.57 11.87
N GLY A 55 -1.21 7.13 11.53
CA GLY A 55 -2.38 7.98 11.35
C GLY A 55 -2.20 9.01 10.24
N VAL A 56 -1.75 8.55 9.07
CA VAL A 56 -1.53 9.41 7.90
C VAL A 56 -2.41 8.97 6.72
N SER A 57 -2.64 9.91 5.81
CA SER A 57 -3.18 9.64 4.48
C SER A 57 -2.10 9.85 3.44
N LEU A 58 -1.93 8.87 2.57
CA LEU A 58 -1.17 9.02 1.33
C LEU A 58 -2.14 9.58 0.29
N ILE A 59 -1.92 10.80 -0.16
CA ILE A 59 -2.79 11.49 -1.11
C ILE A 59 -1.97 11.87 -2.33
N GLY A 60 -2.39 11.41 -3.50
CA GLY A 60 -1.64 11.66 -4.72
C GLY A 60 -2.36 11.30 -5.98
N ASN A 61 -1.58 10.99 -7.00
CA ASN A 61 -2.06 10.62 -8.31
C ASN A 61 -1.27 9.43 -8.86
N PHE A 62 -1.93 8.65 -9.70
CA PHE A 62 -1.27 7.61 -10.49
C PHE A 62 -1.61 7.74 -11.97
N THR A 63 -0.66 7.35 -12.83
CA THR A 63 -0.86 7.21 -14.27
C THR A 63 -1.15 5.76 -14.62
N VAL A 64 -1.81 5.55 -15.75
CA VAL A 64 -2.00 4.24 -16.36
C VAL A 64 -1.43 4.31 -17.77
N GLU A 65 -0.34 3.60 -18.00
CA GLU A 65 0.39 3.54 -19.27
C GLU A 65 0.18 2.15 -19.91
N GLY A 66 0.28 2.11 -21.20
CA GLY A 66 0.10 0.89 -21.99
C GLY A 66 -1.17 0.88 -22.82
N ARG A 67 -1.14 0.24 -23.98
CA ARG A 67 -2.23 0.07 -24.94
C ARG A 67 -2.99 1.35 -25.32
N GLY A 68 -2.25 2.44 -25.66
CA GLY A 68 -2.82 3.64 -26.25
C GLY A 68 -3.74 4.47 -25.34
N THR A 69 -3.65 4.29 -24.04
CA THR A 69 -4.43 5.07 -23.07
C THR A 69 -3.63 6.25 -22.57
N ASN A 70 -3.59 7.32 -23.34
CA ASN A 70 -3.12 8.62 -22.85
C ASN A 70 -4.24 9.24 -21.99
N ARG A 71 -4.38 8.77 -20.76
CA ARG A 71 -5.40 9.24 -19.81
C ARG A 71 -4.76 10.19 -18.80
N PRO A 72 -5.50 11.21 -18.35
CA PRO A 72 -5.02 12.07 -17.28
C PRO A 72 -4.74 11.23 -16.01
N PRO A 73 -3.80 11.67 -15.17
CA PRO A 73 -3.57 11.07 -13.86
C PRO A 73 -4.86 11.00 -13.05
N ARG A 74 -4.98 9.98 -12.21
CA ARG A 74 -6.13 9.77 -11.33
C ARG A 74 -5.73 10.01 -9.90
N GLU A 75 -6.64 10.60 -9.17
CA GLU A 75 -6.46 10.74 -7.72
C GLU A 75 -6.44 9.40 -7.04
N ASP A 76 -5.61 9.30 -6.01
CA ASP A 76 -5.40 8.14 -5.18
C ASP A 76 -5.27 8.56 -3.71
N ARG A 77 -5.86 7.76 -2.82
CA ARG A 77 -5.81 8.00 -1.39
C ARG A 77 -5.78 6.69 -0.61
N TYR A 78 -4.82 6.57 0.28
CA TYR A 78 -4.70 5.46 1.22
C TYR A 78 -4.59 6.00 2.63
N ASP A 79 -5.53 5.65 3.48
CA ASP A 79 -5.51 6.02 4.89
C ASP A 79 -4.73 4.94 5.66
N ILE A 80 -3.56 5.31 6.20
CA ILE A 80 -2.66 4.41 6.92
C ILE A 80 -2.81 4.66 8.42
N GLU A 81 -3.26 3.64 9.15
CA GLU A 81 -3.36 3.73 10.61
C GLU A 81 -2.02 3.49 11.28
N SER A 82 -1.29 2.47 10.84
CA SER A 82 0.02 2.13 11.37
C SER A 82 0.86 1.36 10.35
N VAL A 83 2.17 1.34 10.60
CA VAL A 83 3.14 0.51 9.88
C VAL A 83 3.95 -0.27 10.91
N GLU A 84 4.16 -1.56 10.66
CA GLU A 84 4.86 -2.47 11.57
C GLU A 84 5.84 -3.35 10.78
N LYS A 85 7.02 -3.60 11.35
CA LYS A 85 7.93 -4.61 10.82
C LYS A 85 7.49 -5.99 11.30
N VAL A 86 7.35 -6.95 10.38
CA VAL A 86 6.89 -8.31 10.68
C VAL A 86 7.90 -9.39 10.27
N GLY A 87 9.01 -9.00 9.71
CA GLY A 87 10.12 -9.87 9.31
C GLY A 87 11.32 -9.03 8.91
N ASP A 88 12.39 -9.66 8.43
CA ASP A 88 13.64 -8.96 8.08
C ASP A 88 13.41 -7.78 7.11
N ASP A 89 12.75 -8.06 5.99
CA ASP A 89 12.40 -7.08 4.96
C ASP A 89 10.87 -6.93 4.80
N LEU A 90 10.06 -7.54 5.67
CA LEU A 90 8.60 -7.53 5.56
C LEU A 90 7.98 -6.52 6.51
N TRP A 91 7.12 -5.68 5.93
CA TRP A 91 6.45 -4.60 6.63
C TRP A 91 4.95 -4.66 6.39
N ARG A 92 4.17 -4.58 7.46
CA ARG A 92 2.72 -4.55 7.43
C ARG A 92 2.23 -3.11 7.52
N PHE A 93 1.50 -2.68 6.51
CA PHE A 93 0.75 -1.43 6.50
C PHE A 93 -0.69 -1.73 6.87
N ASN A 94 -1.16 -1.21 7.97
CA ASN A 94 -2.55 -1.30 8.38
C ASN A 94 -3.31 -0.13 7.73
N ALA A 95 -3.97 -0.40 6.61
CA ALA A 95 -4.63 0.61 5.79
C ALA A 95 -6.15 0.63 6.05
N GLY A 96 -6.69 1.79 6.30
CA GLY A 96 -8.14 2.02 6.40
C GLY A 96 -8.79 1.92 5.03
N MET A 97 -9.83 1.14 4.93
CA MET A 97 -10.57 0.95 3.69
C MET A 97 -12.04 1.28 3.88
N LYS A 98 -12.57 2.15 3.00
CA LYS A 98 -13.99 2.53 2.95
C LYS A 98 -14.52 2.34 1.53
N CYS A 99 -14.57 1.11 1.04
CA CYS A 99 -15.15 0.83 -0.26
C CYS A 99 -15.75 -0.57 -0.35
N CYS A 100 -16.63 -0.77 -1.32
CA CYS A 100 -17.14 -2.09 -1.74
C CYS A 100 -17.78 -2.92 -0.62
N GLY A 101 -18.37 -2.27 0.40
CA GLY A 101 -18.98 -2.96 1.55
C GLY A 101 -17.98 -3.32 2.65
N VAL A 102 -16.71 -3.01 2.50
CA VAL A 102 -15.69 -3.14 3.54
C VAL A 102 -15.47 -1.79 4.20
N ASN A 103 -15.67 -1.73 5.51
CA ASN A 103 -15.35 -0.58 6.35
C ASN A 103 -14.50 -1.10 7.51
N GLY A 104 -13.19 -0.93 7.41
CA GLY A 104 -12.26 -1.44 8.41
C GLY A 104 -10.81 -1.32 7.99
N VAL A 105 -9.95 -1.80 8.86
CA VAL A 105 -8.50 -1.81 8.66
C VAL A 105 -8.07 -3.11 7.99
N VAL A 106 -7.24 -2.96 7.00
CA VAL A 106 -6.77 -4.01 6.15
C VAL A 106 -5.25 -4.09 6.24
N PRO A 107 -4.67 -5.21 6.71
CA PRO A 107 -3.24 -5.40 6.73
C PRO A 107 -2.72 -5.71 5.32
N VAL A 108 -1.76 -4.92 4.85
CA VAL A 108 -1.04 -5.14 3.58
C VAL A 108 0.44 -5.37 3.90
N VAL A 109 0.95 -6.56 3.65
CA VAL A 109 2.36 -6.88 3.88
C VAL A 109 3.15 -6.76 2.60
N VAL A 110 4.22 -5.96 2.65
CA VAL A 110 5.09 -5.68 1.50
C VAL A 110 6.56 -5.81 1.87
N PRO A 111 7.42 -6.24 0.95
CA PRO A 111 8.86 -6.14 1.13
C PRO A 111 9.29 -4.67 1.05
N MET A 112 9.99 -4.21 2.08
CA MET A 112 10.51 -2.85 2.14
C MET A 112 11.90 -2.86 2.78
N ARG A 113 12.82 -2.10 2.16
CA ARG A 113 14.19 -1.92 2.64
C ARG A 113 14.52 -0.45 2.80
N PHE A 114 15.50 -0.18 3.63
CA PHE A 114 16.05 1.15 3.79
C PHE A 114 17.36 1.29 3.02
N VAL A 115 17.49 2.39 2.27
CA VAL A 115 18.75 2.85 1.67
C VAL A 115 19.14 4.13 2.40
N GLY A 116 20.07 4.00 3.35
CA GLY A 116 20.28 5.03 4.35
C GLY A 116 19.05 5.19 5.24
N ASP A 117 18.47 6.37 5.26
CA ASP A 117 17.23 6.71 5.98
C ASP A 117 15.96 6.63 5.12
N THR A 118 16.11 6.29 3.84
CA THR A 118 15.03 6.30 2.85
C THR A 118 14.39 4.91 2.70
N PRO A 119 13.15 4.71 3.16
CA PRO A 119 12.43 3.46 2.97
C PRO A 119 11.94 3.29 1.53
N MET A 120 12.09 2.08 1.01
CA MET A 120 11.73 1.71 -0.36
C MET A 120 10.94 0.39 -0.38
N ILE A 121 9.72 0.41 -0.87
CA ILE A 121 8.97 -0.81 -1.21
C ILE A 121 9.53 -1.39 -2.50
N MET A 122 9.87 -2.68 -2.47
CA MET A 122 10.54 -3.38 -3.56
C MET A 122 9.87 -4.70 -3.90
N MET A 123 8.67 -4.67 -4.46
CA MET A 123 8.01 -5.85 -5.01
C MET A 123 8.51 -6.14 -6.43
N THR A 124 8.87 -7.37 -6.73
CA THR A 124 9.30 -7.79 -8.08
C THR A 124 8.56 -9.07 -8.45
N ASN A 125 7.77 -9.02 -9.51
CA ASN A 125 7.04 -10.18 -10.03
C ASN A 125 6.37 -11.00 -8.92
N THR A 126 5.77 -10.31 -7.97
CA THR A 126 5.09 -10.94 -6.84
C THR A 126 3.72 -11.39 -7.32
N SER A 127 3.53 -12.71 -7.38
CA SER A 127 2.23 -13.30 -7.73
C SER A 127 1.30 -13.22 -6.53
N LEU A 128 0.18 -12.55 -6.72
CA LEU A 128 -0.90 -12.46 -5.75
C LEU A 128 -2.03 -13.39 -6.20
N PRO A 129 -2.52 -14.31 -5.34
CA PRO A 129 -3.61 -15.23 -5.68
C PRO A 129 -4.83 -14.45 -6.20
N ALA A 130 -5.41 -14.93 -7.28
CA ALA A 130 -6.56 -14.33 -7.99
C ALA A 130 -6.33 -12.94 -8.61
N LEU A 131 -5.15 -12.31 -8.43
CA LEU A 131 -4.89 -10.93 -8.83
C LEU A 131 -3.83 -10.78 -9.91
N GLY A 132 -2.97 -11.80 -10.07
CA GLY A 132 -1.88 -11.75 -11.03
C GLY A 132 -0.56 -11.28 -10.41
N THR A 133 0.36 -10.86 -11.28
CA THR A 133 1.73 -10.55 -10.88
C THR A 133 1.98 -9.06 -10.89
N PHE A 134 2.58 -8.57 -9.81
CA PHE A 134 2.88 -7.15 -9.61
C PHE A 134 4.38 -6.90 -9.44
N THR A 135 4.82 -5.78 -9.99
CA THR A 135 6.11 -5.16 -9.68
C THR A 135 5.84 -3.74 -9.22
N VAL A 136 6.34 -3.39 -8.03
CA VAL A 136 6.18 -2.05 -7.43
C VAL A 136 7.53 -1.57 -6.93
N ARG A 137 7.83 -0.31 -7.20
CA ARG A 137 8.96 0.43 -6.64
C ARG A 137 8.42 1.73 -6.10
N LEU A 138 8.46 1.90 -4.79
CA LEU A 138 7.93 3.09 -4.13
C LEU A 138 8.91 3.57 -3.08
N ILE A 139 9.29 4.83 -3.15
CA ILE A 139 10.15 5.49 -2.16
C ILE A 139 9.31 6.44 -1.31
N PHE A 140 9.71 6.60 -0.06
CA PHE A 140 9.15 7.58 0.86
C PHE A 140 10.27 8.54 1.27
N TYR A 141 10.04 9.82 1.12
CA TYR A 141 10.98 10.85 1.53
C TYR A 141 10.24 12.03 2.16
N GLU A 142 10.57 12.33 3.41
CA GLU A 142 9.86 13.35 4.17
C GLU A 142 8.33 13.16 4.13
N ASP A 143 7.60 14.18 3.65
CA ASP A 143 6.15 14.19 3.49
C ASP A 143 5.66 13.70 2.11
N ARG A 144 6.50 13.00 1.35
CA ARG A 144 6.25 12.60 -0.03
C ARG A 144 6.47 11.12 -0.26
N TYR A 145 5.79 10.62 -1.30
CA TYR A 145 6.09 9.31 -1.88
C TYR A 145 6.08 9.40 -3.41
N ALA A 146 6.88 8.57 -4.05
CA ALA A 146 6.90 8.45 -5.50
C ALA A 146 7.41 7.08 -5.94
N GLY A 147 6.95 6.63 -7.11
CA GLY A 147 7.43 5.38 -7.66
C GLY A 147 6.72 4.93 -8.91
N SER A 148 6.88 3.65 -9.21
CA SER A 148 6.27 2.99 -10.34
C SER A 148 5.54 1.72 -9.91
N TRP A 149 4.51 1.37 -10.66
CA TRP A 149 3.79 0.13 -10.52
C TRP A 149 3.61 -0.53 -11.88
N GLN A 150 3.55 -1.85 -11.89
CA GLN A 150 3.26 -2.66 -13.07
C GLN A 150 2.43 -3.86 -12.67
N HIS A 151 1.42 -4.13 -13.46
CA HIS A 151 0.57 -5.30 -13.40
C HIS A 151 0.43 -5.87 -14.81
N GLU A 152 1.01 -7.03 -15.04
CA GLU A 152 1.06 -7.65 -16.37
C GLU A 152 1.61 -6.69 -17.45
N LYS A 153 0.74 -6.26 -18.39
CA LYS A 153 1.06 -5.38 -19.51
C LYS A 153 0.68 -3.92 -19.27
N VAL A 154 0.22 -3.59 -18.08
CA VAL A 154 -0.22 -2.25 -17.70
C VAL A 154 0.62 -1.78 -16.52
N GLY A 155 1.04 -0.54 -16.56
CA GLY A 155 1.83 0.06 -15.49
C GLY A 155 1.69 1.56 -15.49
N GLY A 156 2.50 2.20 -14.67
CA GLY A 156 2.53 3.66 -14.59
C GLY A 156 3.37 4.17 -13.44
N LEU A 157 3.26 5.46 -13.23
CA LEU A 157 3.88 6.16 -12.12
C LEU A 157 2.83 6.49 -11.07
N MET A 158 3.28 6.66 -9.85
CA MET A 158 2.47 7.18 -8.75
C MET A 158 3.29 8.11 -7.88
N SER A 159 2.67 9.16 -7.39
CA SER A 159 3.33 10.11 -6.48
C SER A 159 2.30 10.92 -5.69
N GLY A 160 2.72 11.39 -4.53
CA GLY A 160 1.84 12.18 -3.68
C GLY A 160 2.50 12.67 -2.41
N ARG A 161 1.65 13.09 -1.47
CA ARG A 161 2.03 13.57 -0.14
C ARG A 161 1.55 12.64 0.95
N ILE A 162 2.23 12.73 2.07
CA ILE A 162 1.90 12.04 3.32
C ILE A 162 1.36 13.12 4.25
N GLU A 163 0.09 13.06 4.56
CA GLU A 163 -0.57 14.07 5.40
C GLU A 163 -1.12 13.43 6.68
N LYS A 164 -1.01 14.10 7.81
CA LYS A 164 -1.65 13.63 9.04
C LYS A 164 -3.17 13.65 8.87
N GLN A 165 -3.82 12.57 9.32
CA GLN A 165 -5.29 12.51 9.33
C GLN A 165 -5.79 13.55 10.33
N SER A 166 -6.75 14.38 9.92
CA SER A 166 -7.46 15.25 10.83
C SER A 166 -8.31 14.38 11.76
N THR A 167 -8.03 14.40 13.04
CA THR A 167 -8.93 13.84 14.05
C THR A 167 -10.20 14.68 14.05
N THR A 168 -11.24 14.24 13.33
CA THR A 168 -12.56 14.83 13.50
C THR A 168 -13.06 14.38 14.88
N GLU A 169 -12.85 15.20 15.89
CA GLU A 169 -13.57 15.04 17.15
C GLU A 169 -15.06 15.13 16.81
N THR A 170 -15.74 14.01 16.87
CA THR A 170 -17.21 13.99 16.88
C THR A 170 -17.63 14.54 18.22
N SER A 171 -17.80 15.85 18.29
CA SER A 171 -18.52 16.49 19.39
C SER A 171 -19.99 16.02 19.30
N SER A 172 -20.29 15.00 20.08
CA SER A 172 -21.67 14.62 20.40
C SER A 172 -22.27 15.75 21.25
N GLN A 173 -23.15 16.51 20.63
CA GLN A 173 -24.17 17.28 21.36
C GLN A 173 -25.42 16.44 21.46
#